data_20431b6f480983dafd460e655e45fb80
#
_entry.id   20431b6f480983dafd460e655e45fb80
#
_cell.length_a   1.000
_cell.length_b   1.000
_cell.length_c   1.000
_cell.angle_alpha   90.00
_cell.angle_beta   90.00
_cell.angle_gamma   90.00
#
_symmetry.space_group_name_H-M   'P 1'
#
loop_
_entity.id
_entity.type
_entity.pdbx_description
1 polymer ?
#
loop_
_entity_poly.entity_id
_entity_poly.type
_entity_poly.pdbx_seq_one_letter_code
_entity_poly.pdbx_strand_id
1 'polypeptide(L)'
;MTMRLTPYLMMDGNAKEAIEFYQKALEAQVLFLQTFGEMPANPEYPLPEAARDRVGHATIKIGESELMFSDTFPGQPVQIGNQVTICLSTDSADKSKQLFEALQEGGSVVMPLQETHFSPSYGIVTDKFGVSFQIYTEGQHHM
;
A
#
# COMPACT_ATOMS: atom_id res chain seq x y z
N MET A 1 -0.89 -19.32 -20.06
CA MET A 1 -1.53 -18.17 -19.44
C MET A 1 -0.86 -17.83 -18.12
N THR A 2 -0.56 -16.58 -17.91
CA THR A 2 0.06 -16.10 -16.66
C THR A 2 -0.98 -15.39 -15.82
N MET A 3 -1.03 -15.71 -14.54
CA MET A 3 -1.95 -15.07 -13.60
C MET A 3 -1.16 -14.36 -12.52
N ARG A 4 -1.61 -13.15 -12.15
CA ARG A 4 -0.99 -12.37 -11.10
C ARG A 4 -2.02 -11.91 -10.11
N LEU A 5 -1.64 -11.88 -8.85
CA LEU A 5 -2.43 -11.26 -7.80
C LEU A 5 -1.76 -9.95 -7.45
N THR A 6 -2.46 -8.85 -7.70
CA THR A 6 -1.91 -7.54 -7.40
C THR A 6 -2.84 -6.84 -6.41
N PRO A 7 -2.33 -6.44 -5.25
CA PRO A 7 -3.18 -5.68 -4.33
C PRO A 7 -3.63 -4.37 -4.97
N TYR A 8 -4.86 -4.00 -4.73
CA TYR A 8 -5.44 -2.78 -5.27
C TYR A 8 -6.06 -2.03 -4.10
N LEU A 9 -5.51 -0.86 -3.78
CA LEU A 9 -5.96 -0.09 -2.63
C LEU A 9 -6.95 0.98 -3.08
N MET A 10 -8.11 0.99 -2.44
CA MET A 10 -9.11 2.04 -2.65
C MET A 10 -8.93 3.10 -1.58
N MET A 11 -8.79 4.34 -1.98
CA MET A 11 -8.54 5.46 -1.09
C MET A 11 -9.68 6.48 -1.21
N ASP A 12 -9.84 7.30 -0.20
CA ASP A 12 -10.89 8.33 -0.20
C ASP A 12 -10.27 9.71 -0.40
N GLY A 13 -9.70 9.91 -1.59
CA GLY A 13 -9.12 11.19 -1.96
C GLY A 13 -7.68 11.39 -1.56
N ASN A 14 -7.08 10.43 -0.87
CA ASN A 14 -5.72 10.55 -0.36
C ASN A 14 -4.72 9.57 -1.01
N ALA A 15 -5.03 9.07 -2.22
CA ALA A 15 -4.13 8.15 -2.90
C ALA A 15 -2.77 8.77 -3.20
N LYS A 16 -2.74 10.06 -3.61
CA LYS A 16 -1.46 10.74 -3.88
C LYS A 16 -0.58 10.79 -2.63
N GLU A 17 -1.19 11.11 -1.49
CA GLU A 17 -0.45 11.16 -0.23
C GLU A 17 0.08 9.78 0.15
N ALA A 18 -0.73 8.74 -0.05
CA ALA A 18 -0.31 7.37 0.24
C ALA A 18 0.87 6.97 -0.65
N ILE A 19 0.80 7.31 -1.94
CA ILE A 19 1.88 7.00 -2.88
C ILE A 19 3.17 7.69 -2.47
N GLU A 20 3.10 8.99 -2.10
CA GLU A 20 4.27 9.71 -1.63
C GLU A 20 4.86 9.08 -0.38
N PHE A 21 3.98 8.66 0.53
CA PHE A 21 4.41 7.99 1.75
C PHE A 21 5.15 6.69 1.43
N TYR A 22 4.63 5.88 0.50
CA TYR A 22 5.26 4.63 0.14
C TYR A 22 6.55 4.83 -0.66
N GLN A 23 6.67 5.93 -1.42
CA GLN A 23 7.94 6.26 -2.06
C GLN A 23 9.05 6.44 -1.03
N LYS A 24 8.72 7.06 0.09
CA LYS A 24 9.70 7.28 1.17
C LYS A 24 9.87 6.05 2.04
N ALA A 25 8.76 5.44 2.46
CA ALA A 25 8.80 4.35 3.42
C ALA A 25 9.28 3.03 2.80
N LEU A 26 8.91 2.77 1.55
CA LEU A 26 9.15 1.49 0.89
C LEU A 26 10.03 1.61 -0.35
N GLU A 27 10.58 2.79 -0.60
CA GLU A 27 11.40 3.06 -1.78
C GLU A 27 10.66 2.72 -3.07
N ALA A 28 9.36 3.01 -3.08
CA ALA A 28 8.50 2.70 -4.21
C ALA A 28 8.79 3.61 -5.41
N GLN A 29 8.56 3.08 -6.61
CA GLN A 29 8.67 3.84 -7.86
C GLN A 29 7.30 3.93 -8.49
N VAL A 30 6.90 5.14 -8.91
CA VAL A 30 5.64 5.32 -9.62
C VAL A 30 5.83 4.88 -11.06
N LEU A 31 5.07 3.87 -11.48
CA LEU A 31 5.09 3.39 -12.85
C LEU A 31 4.05 4.09 -13.69
N PHE A 32 2.91 4.43 -13.09
CA PHE A 32 1.81 5.08 -13.78
C PHE A 32 0.95 5.81 -12.75
N LEU A 33 0.49 6.99 -13.11
CA LEU A 33 -0.46 7.74 -12.28
C LEU A 33 -1.30 8.62 -13.18
N GLN A 34 -2.61 8.48 -13.08
CA GLN A 34 -3.53 9.28 -13.88
C GLN A 34 -4.70 9.69 -12.99
N THR A 35 -5.01 10.99 -13.02
CA THR A 35 -6.17 11.51 -12.30
C THR A 35 -7.42 11.28 -13.11
N PHE A 36 -8.59 11.38 -12.46
CA PHE A 36 -9.86 11.29 -13.20
C PHE A 36 -9.96 12.38 -14.25
N GLY A 37 -9.45 13.58 -13.96
CA GLY A 37 -9.50 14.68 -14.93
C GLY A 37 -8.66 14.45 -16.17
N GLU A 38 -7.64 13.59 -16.06
CA GLU A 38 -6.78 13.24 -17.20
C GLU A 38 -7.31 12.08 -18.03
N MET A 39 -8.34 11.41 -17.53
CA MET A 39 -8.93 10.28 -18.25
C MET A 39 -9.86 10.77 -19.35
N PRO A 40 -10.09 9.93 -20.39
CA PRO A 40 -11.02 10.31 -21.46
C PRO A 40 -12.40 10.67 -20.91
N ALA A 41 -12.95 11.78 -21.41
CA ALA A 41 -14.27 12.23 -21.00
C ALA A 41 -15.35 11.27 -21.48
N ASN A 42 -16.36 11.04 -20.64
CA ASN A 42 -17.53 10.26 -20.99
C ASN A 42 -18.77 11.13 -20.83
N PRO A 43 -19.43 11.53 -21.94
CA PRO A 43 -20.59 12.41 -21.86
C PRO A 43 -21.76 11.82 -21.06
N GLU A 44 -21.87 10.49 -20.98
CA GLU A 44 -22.94 9.83 -20.22
C GLU A 44 -22.72 9.90 -18.72
N TYR A 45 -21.46 10.05 -18.31
CA TYR A 45 -21.09 10.10 -16.90
C TYR A 45 -20.17 11.29 -16.70
N PRO A 46 -20.73 12.52 -16.63
CA PRO A 46 -19.90 13.70 -16.47
C PRO A 46 -19.14 13.65 -15.15
N LEU A 47 -17.88 14.06 -15.22
CA LEU A 47 -16.99 14.03 -14.07
C LEU A 47 -17.28 15.21 -13.15
N PRO A 48 -17.60 14.95 -11.86
CA PRO A 48 -17.76 16.05 -10.90
C PRO A 48 -16.45 16.82 -10.77
N GLU A 49 -16.55 18.14 -10.62
CA GLU A 49 -15.37 18.99 -10.48
C GLU A 49 -14.50 18.54 -9.32
N ALA A 50 -15.11 18.15 -8.19
CA ALA A 50 -14.39 17.72 -7.01
C ALA A 50 -13.61 16.42 -7.21
N ALA A 51 -13.91 15.65 -8.26
CA ALA A 51 -13.24 14.39 -8.54
C ALA A 51 -12.03 14.54 -9.45
N ARG A 52 -11.87 15.71 -10.10
CA ARG A 52 -10.87 15.86 -11.18
C ARG A 52 -9.45 15.58 -10.74
N ASP A 53 -9.09 16.01 -9.52
CA ASP A 53 -7.72 15.84 -9.02
C ASP A 53 -7.50 14.53 -8.28
N ARG A 54 -8.55 13.73 -8.09
CA ARG A 54 -8.41 12.43 -7.45
C ARG A 54 -7.79 11.43 -8.42
N VAL A 55 -7.09 10.45 -7.87
CA VAL A 55 -6.42 9.44 -8.69
C VAL A 55 -7.45 8.46 -9.23
N GLY A 56 -7.49 8.33 -10.54
CA GLY A 56 -8.34 7.35 -11.21
C GLY A 56 -7.69 5.99 -11.28
N HIS A 57 -6.37 5.97 -11.43
CA HIS A 57 -5.59 4.73 -11.43
C HIS A 57 -4.13 5.05 -11.26
N ALA A 58 -3.46 4.25 -10.45
CA ALA A 58 -2.01 4.35 -10.29
C ALA A 58 -1.41 2.98 -10.04
N THR A 59 -0.17 2.82 -10.46
CA THR A 59 0.62 1.62 -10.20
C THR A 59 1.98 2.05 -9.69
N ILE A 60 2.40 1.48 -8.57
CA ILE A 60 3.76 1.69 -8.05
C ILE A 60 4.46 0.35 -7.96
N LYS A 61 5.78 0.39 -8.02
CA LYS A 61 6.61 -0.79 -7.89
C LYS A 61 7.35 -0.74 -6.56
N ILE A 62 7.25 -1.81 -5.80
CA ILE A 62 7.94 -1.98 -4.52
C ILE A 62 8.76 -3.26 -4.63
N GLY A 63 10.10 -3.11 -4.67
CA GLY A 63 10.95 -4.27 -4.92
C GLY A 63 10.59 -4.91 -6.24
N GLU A 64 10.19 -6.16 -6.24
CA GLU A 64 9.81 -6.90 -7.44
C GLU A 64 8.29 -6.94 -7.64
N SER A 65 7.54 -6.30 -6.76
CA SER A 65 6.09 -6.37 -6.75
C SER A 65 5.45 -5.06 -7.15
N GLU A 66 4.18 -5.12 -7.51
CA GLU A 66 3.40 -3.94 -7.86
C GLU A 66 2.21 -3.79 -6.93
N LEU A 67 1.81 -2.55 -6.73
CA LEU A 67 0.68 -2.17 -5.92
C LEU A 67 -0.10 -1.12 -6.69
N MET A 68 -1.41 -1.30 -6.79
CA MET A 68 -2.27 -0.40 -7.55
C MET A 68 -3.16 0.42 -6.62
N PHE A 69 -3.61 1.56 -7.11
CA PHE A 69 -4.40 2.51 -6.34
C PHE A 69 -5.48 3.15 -7.18
N SER A 70 -6.55 3.54 -6.51
CA SER A 70 -7.56 4.44 -7.06
C SER A 70 -8.23 5.15 -5.88
N ASP A 71 -8.62 6.40 -6.11
CA ASP A 71 -9.51 7.08 -5.17
C ASP A 71 -10.95 6.76 -5.55
N THR A 72 -11.84 6.79 -4.57
CA THR A 72 -13.28 6.76 -4.82
C THR A 72 -13.71 8.14 -5.31
N PHE A 73 -14.94 8.24 -5.82
CA PHE A 73 -15.53 9.55 -6.08
C PHE A 73 -15.87 10.24 -4.76
N PRO A 74 -15.86 11.59 -4.73
CA PRO A 74 -16.23 12.31 -3.52
C PRO A 74 -17.59 11.86 -3.01
N GLY A 75 -17.70 11.66 -1.70
CA GLY A 75 -18.92 11.19 -1.09
C GLY A 75 -19.12 9.69 -1.06
N GLN A 76 -18.21 8.93 -1.67
CA GLN A 76 -18.24 7.47 -1.61
C GLN A 76 -17.21 7.01 -0.59
N PRO A 77 -17.64 6.52 0.58
CA PRO A 77 -16.71 6.16 1.63
C PRO A 77 -15.94 4.88 1.31
N VAL A 78 -14.74 4.79 1.87
CA VAL A 78 -13.94 3.57 1.86
C VAL A 78 -14.09 2.90 3.20
N GLN A 79 -14.33 1.59 3.19
CA GLN A 79 -14.39 0.84 4.43
C GLN A 79 -13.03 0.23 4.71
N ILE A 80 -12.39 0.70 5.78
CA ILE A 80 -11.09 0.21 6.20
C ILE A 80 -11.31 -1.04 7.06
N GLY A 81 -10.53 -2.08 6.80
CA GLY A 81 -10.61 -3.33 7.55
C GLY A 81 -9.28 -4.05 7.56
N ASN A 82 -9.23 -5.17 8.26
CA ASN A 82 -7.99 -5.92 8.41
C ASN A 82 -8.10 -7.40 8.02
N GLN A 83 -9.16 -7.75 7.29
CA GLN A 83 -9.30 -9.13 6.83
C GLN A 83 -8.19 -9.52 5.86
N VAL A 84 -7.79 -8.58 5.00
CA VAL A 84 -6.69 -8.77 4.08
C VAL A 84 -5.55 -7.86 4.49
N THR A 85 -4.35 -8.41 4.61
CA THR A 85 -3.15 -7.63 4.91
C THR A 85 -2.15 -7.84 3.79
N ILE A 86 -1.19 -6.93 3.70
CA ILE A 86 -0.14 -7.03 2.69
C ILE A 86 1.13 -7.49 3.38
N CYS A 87 1.69 -8.60 2.93
CA CYS A 87 2.92 -9.12 3.51
C CYS A 87 4.12 -8.63 2.70
N LEU A 88 5.02 -7.91 3.37
CA LEU A 88 6.30 -7.49 2.81
C LEU A 88 7.36 -8.44 3.32
N SER A 89 7.98 -9.18 2.42
CA SER A 89 9.03 -10.13 2.76
C SER A 89 10.38 -9.54 2.40
N THR A 90 11.33 -9.64 3.32
CA THR A 90 12.71 -9.25 3.07
C THR A 90 13.63 -10.37 3.49
N ASP A 91 14.88 -10.32 3.04
CA ASP A 91 15.89 -11.30 3.46
C ASP A 91 16.84 -10.75 4.53
N SER A 92 16.50 -9.60 5.10
CA SER A 92 17.36 -8.90 6.04
C SER A 92 16.57 -8.34 7.21
N ALA A 93 16.94 -8.69 8.42
CA ALA A 93 16.30 -8.15 9.62
C ALA A 93 16.49 -6.64 9.72
N ASP A 94 17.63 -6.11 9.25
CA ASP A 94 17.86 -4.67 9.25
C ASP A 94 16.91 -3.96 8.29
N LYS A 95 16.69 -4.54 7.10
CA LYS A 95 15.77 -3.98 6.13
C LYS A 95 14.33 -4.02 6.66
N SER A 96 13.95 -5.14 7.27
CA SER A 96 12.62 -5.27 7.87
C SER A 96 12.39 -4.21 8.94
N LYS A 97 13.41 -3.94 9.75
CA LYS A 97 13.31 -2.92 10.80
C LYS A 97 13.11 -1.53 10.19
N GLN A 98 13.86 -1.20 9.15
CA GLN A 98 13.71 0.08 8.45
C GLN A 98 12.29 0.26 7.91
N LEU A 99 11.78 -0.76 7.23
CA LEU A 99 10.44 -0.69 6.64
C LEU A 99 9.37 -0.57 7.73
N PHE A 100 9.53 -1.34 8.80
CA PHE A 100 8.58 -1.34 9.91
C PHE A 100 8.51 0.04 10.57
N GLU A 101 9.67 0.61 10.87
CA GLU A 101 9.73 1.92 11.51
C GLU A 101 9.15 3.01 10.60
N ALA A 102 9.42 2.94 9.30
CA ALA A 102 8.89 3.92 8.35
C ALA A 102 7.37 3.81 8.23
N LEU A 103 6.84 2.59 8.15
CA LEU A 103 5.40 2.38 8.06
C LEU A 103 4.67 2.75 9.34
N GLN A 104 5.35 2.64 10.46
CA GLN A 104 4.75 2.92 11.77
C GLN A 104 4.47 4.41 11.96
N GLU A 105 5.17 5.27 11.25
CA GLU A 105 5.03 6.72 11.42
C GLU A 105 3.61 7.18 11.10
N GLY A 106 2.94 7.73 12.09
CA GLY A 106 1.54 8.16 11.96
C GLY A 106 0.53 7.02 12.03
N GLY A 107 1.01 5.79 12.13
CA GLY A 107 0.16 4.61 12.21
C GLY A 107 0.22 3.98 13.59
N SER A 108 0.04 2.67 13.65
CA SER A 108 0.04 1.94 14.91
C SER A 108 0.68 0.58 14.76
N VAL A 109 1.35 0.14 15.82
CA VAL A 109 1.95 -1.20 15.87
C VAL A 109 0.92 -2.17 16.41
N VAL A 110 0.60 -3.20 15.61
CA VAL A 110 -0.29 -4.27 16.04
C VAL A 110 0.51 -5.32 16.77
N MET A 111 1.65 -5.70 16.19
CA MET A 111 2.59 -6.64 16.81
C MET A 111 3.99 -6.14 16.51
N PRO A 112 4.82 -5.86 17.55
CA PRO A 112 6.18 -5.38 17.30
C PRO A 112 7.03 -6.46 16.65
N LEU A 113 8.07 -6.03 15.94
CA LEU A 113 9.01 -6.97 15.34
C LEU A 113 9.65 -7.82 16.40
N GLN A 114 9.60 -9.13 16.21
CA GLN A 114 10.16 -10.07 17.16
C GLN A 114 10.43 -11.41 16.46
N GLU A 115 11.28 -12.19 17.07
CA GLU A 115 11.56 -13.52 16.58
C GLU A 115 10.34 -14.41 16.82
N THR A 116 9.99 -15.21 15.82
CA THR A 116 8.95 -16.23 15.94
C THR A 116 9.54 -17.55 15.47
N HIS A 117 8.77 -18.63 15.59
CA HIS A 117 9.28 -19.93 15.15
C HIS A 117 9.35 -20.06 13.62
N PHE A 118 8.74 -19.10 12.88
CA PHE A 118 8.75 -19.14 11.40
C PHE A 118 9.55 -18.00 10.79
N SER A 119 10.08 -17.07 11.59
CA SER A 119 10.81 -15.92 11.06
C SER A 119 11.75 -15.36 12.12
N PRO A 120 12.98 -14.97 11.74
CA PRO A 120 13.88 -14.31 12.68
C PRO A 120 13.41 -12.92 13.10
N SER A 121 12.53 -12.30 12.33
CA SER A 121 11.98 -11.00 12.68
C SER A 121 10.67 -10.81 11.94
N TYR A 122 9.57 -10.73 12.67
CA TYR A 122 8.22 -10.65 12.12
C TYR A 122 7.39 -9.68 12.95
N GLY A 123 6.57 -8.90 12.29
CA GLY A 123 5.68 -7.97 12.99
C GLY A 123 4.52 -7.53 12.11
N ILE A 124 3.58 -6.83 12.71
CA ILE A 124 2.40 -6.34 12.03
C ILE A 124 2.23 -4.86 12.38
N VAL A 125 2.07 -4.03 11.36
CA VAL A 125 1.91 -2.60 11.53
C VAL A 125 0.79 -2.11 10.63
N THR A 126 -0.02 -1.18 11.13
CA THR A 126 -1.04 -0.51 10.33
C THR A 126 -0.55 0.90 10.09
N ASP A 127 -0.44 1.29 8.81
CA ASP A 127 0.08 2.61 8.48
C ASP A 127 -0.96 3.70 8.72
N LYS A 128 -0.56 4.96 8.50
CA LYS A 128 -1.44 6.10 8.78
C LYS A 128 -2.66 6.17 7.86
N PHE A 129 -2.68 5.37 6.80
CA PHE A 129 -3.82 5.32 5.87
C PHE A 129 -4.75 4.15 6.19
N GLY A 130 -4.44 3.37 7.23
CA GLY A 130 -5.27 2.25 7.63
C GLY A 130 -4.93 0.94 6.94
N VAL A 131 -3.85 0.91 6.16
CA VAL A 131 -3.42 -0.31 5.48
C VAL A 131 -2.55 -1.12 6.42
N SER A 132 -2.89 -2.39 6.59
CA SER A 132 -2.15 -3.28 7.50
C SER A 132 -1.11 -4.09 6.74
N PHE A 133 0.11 -4.06 7.23
CA PHE A 133 1.23 -4.78 6.66
C PHE A 133 1.77 -5.79 7.65
N GLN A 134 2.09 -6.98 7.14
CA GLN A 134 2.91 -7.92 7.87
C GLN A 134 4.33 -7.77 7.33
N ILE A 135 5.28 -7.60 8.24
CA ILE A 135 6.69 -7.54 7.86
C ILE A 135 7.28 -8.89 8.20
N TYR A 136 7.71 -9.60 7.17
CA TYR A 136 8.19 -10.95 7.28
C TYR A 136 9.65 -11.01 6.83
N THR A 137 10.52 -11.46 7.69
CA THR A 137 11.93 -11.63 7.35
C THR A 137 12.17 -13.09 7.02
N GLU A 138 12.65 -13.35 5.80
CA GLU A 138 13.03 -14.68 5.37
C GLU A 138 14.40 -14.99 5.97
N GLY A 139 14.65 -16.26 6.20
CA GLY A 139 15.92 -16.66 6.75
C GLY A 139 15.90 -18.15 7.06
N GLN A 140 17.00 -18.61 7.62
CA GLN A 140 17.14 -20.02 8.00
C GLN A 140 16.61 -20.24 9.41
N HIS A 141 15.38 -19.80 9.62
CA HIS A 141 14.74 -19.96 10.91
C HIS A 141 13.91 -21.23 10.86
N HIS A 142 14.37 -22.25 11.53
CA HIS A 142 13.74 -23.54 11.51
C HIS A 142 12.67 -23.67 12.58
N MET A 143 11.61 -24.31 12.20
CA MET A 143 10.53 -24.62 13.12
C MET A 143 10.67 -26.01 13.69
#